data_8739ab8b8f8d67a30363fbed989a369b
#
_entry.id   8739ab8b8f8d67a30363fbed989a369b
#
_cell.length_a   1.000
_cell.length_b   1.000
_cell.length_c   1.000
_cell.angle_alpha   90.00
_cell.angle_beta   90.00
_cell.angle_gamma   90.00
#
_symmetry.space_group_name_H-M   'P 1'
#
loop_
_entity.id
_entity.type
_entity.pdbx_description
1 polymer ?
#
loop_
_entity_poly.entity_id
_entity_poly.type
_entity_poly.pdbx_seq_one_letter_code
_entity_poly.pdbx_strand_id
1 'polypeptide(L)'
;MELLIQPGKLTLADLRQAYLNPIKVKLDESASSAINASVACVEQIVNEGRTAYGINTGFGLLASTKIAPEDLEKLQRSLVLSHAAGVGEALDDAMVRLIILLKANSLARGFSGIRRKVIDALLALINAEVYPHIPLKGSVGASGDLAPLAHMSLVLLGESKARYKGEWLPAVEALKIAGLEPISLAAKEGLALLNGTQVSIAYALRGLFEAEDLFAAATVCGGLSVEAMLGSRAPFDARIHEVRGQRGQIDVAAAYRDLLTDSSEISRSHEECGKVQDPYSLRCQPQVMGACLTQIRQAAEVLEIEANAVSDNPLVFAEQGDVISGGNFHAEPVAMAADNLALAIAEIGSLSERRISMMMDRHMSQLPPFLVANGGVNSGFMIAQVTAAALASDNKALAHPASVDSLPTSANQEDHVSMAPNAGKRLWYMADNVRGILAVEWLGACQGLDFREGLKSSPKLEQARKILRDQVPYYSEDRFFAPDIEQASELLASGCLNELLIPKLLPSLSEV
;
A
#
# COMPACT_ATOMS: atom_id res chain seq x y z
N MET A 1 12.10 -5.84 15.70
CA MET A 1 12.68 -6.63 14.60
C MET A 1 14.01 -6.00 14.17
N GLU A 2 15.02 -6.82 13.82
CA GLU A 2 16.26 -6.36 13.19
C GLU A 2 16.29 -6.89 11.76
N LEU A 3 16.47 -5.99 10.77
CA LEU A 3 16.49 -6.30 9.35
C LEU A 3 17.90 -6.09 8.80
N LEU A 4 18.52 -7.16 8.28
CA LEU A 4 19.77 -7.08 7.51
C LEU A 4 19.43 -6.79 6.04
N ILE A 5 19.75 -5.60 5.58
CA ILE A 5 19.50 -5.20 4.19
C ILE A 5 20.57 -5.82 3.30
N GLN A 6 20.18 -6.80 2.52
CA GLN A 6 20.94 -7.28 1.36
C GLN A 6 20.45 -6.50 0.13
N PRO A 7 21.27 -5.64 -0.48
CA PRO A 7 20.80 -4.73 -1.52
C PRO A 7 20.09 -5.44 -2.67
N GLY A 8 18.87 -5.02 -2.97
CA GLY A 8 18.06 -5.58 -4.04
C GLY A 8 17.36 -6.91 -3.70
N LYS A 9 17.20 -7.24 -2.40
CA LYS A 9 16.57 -8.49 -1.95
C LYS A 9 15.53 -8.29 -0.84
N LEU A 10 14.96 -7.12 -0.70
CA LEU A 10 13.84 -6.93 0.23
C LEU A 10 12.62 -7.69 -0.26
N THR A 11 11.99 -8.45 0.63
CA THR A 11 10.72 -9.12 0.34
C THR A 11 9.53 -8.21 0.67
N LEU A 12 8.33 -8.54 0.14
CA LEU A 12 7.11 -7.83 0.52
C LEU A 12 6.80 -7.97 2.01
N ALA A 13 7.15 -9.10 2.62
CA ALA A 13 6.99 -9.31 4.07
C ALA A 13 7.91 -8.37 4.87
N ASP A 14 9.18 -8.20 4.48
CA ASP A 14 10.10 -7.24 5.10
C ASP A 14 9.55 -5.81 5.01
N LEU A 15 9.05 -5.43 3.83
CA LEU A 15 8.51 -4.09 3.57
C LEU A 15 7.23 -3.84 4.38
N ARG A 16 6.34 -4.85 4.48
CA ARG A 16 5.13 -4.78 5.30
C ARG A 16 5.48 -4.65 6.79
N GLN A 17 6.43 -5.44 7.29
CA GLN A 17 6.89 -5.34 8.68
C GLN A 17 7.53 -3.98 8.97
N ALA A 18 8.34 -3.45 8.05
CA ALA A 18 8.92 -2.12 8.16
C ALA A 18 7.87 -1.01 8.15
N TYR A 19 6.76 -1.19 7.43
CA TYR A 19 5.63 -0.27 7.45
C TYR A 19 4.88 -0.32 8.78
N LEU A 20 4.50 -1.53 9.22
CA LEU A 20 3.64 -1.71 10.40
C LEU A 20 4.36 -1.39 11.73
N ASN A 21 5.68 -1.64 11.82
CA ASN A 21 6.41 -1.59 13.08
C ASN A 21 7.69 -0.77 12.98
N PRO A 22 8.13 -0.09 14.05
CA PRO A 22 9.51 0.37 14.16
C PRO A 22 10.49 -0.79 14.04
N ILE A 23 11.55 -0.61 13.25
CA ILE A 23 12.58 -1.63 12.99
C ILE A 23 13.96 -1.08 13.27
N LYS A 24 14.91 -1.97 13.51
CA LYS A 24 16.35 -1.69 13.45
C LYS A 24 16.90 -2.27 12.16
N VAL A 25 17.72 -1.49 11.46
CA VAL A 25 18.24 -1.88 10.15
C VAL A 25 19.77 -1.85 10.15
N LYS A 26 20.36 -2.79 9.41
CA LYS A 26 21.79 -2.82 9.16
C LYS A 26 22.04 -3.17 7.70
N LEU A 27 23.00 -2.49 7.06
CA LEU A 27 23.40 -2.83 5.70
C LEU A 27 24.41 -3.98 5.73
N ASP A 28 24.20 -4.98 4.88
CA ASP A 28 25.17 -6.07 4.68
C ASP A 28 26.51 -5.53 4.19
N GLU A 29 27.61 -5.99 4.78
CA GLU A 29 28.96 -5.51 4.47
C GLU A 29 29.40 -5.84 3.03
N SER A 30 28.80 -6.83 2.39
CA SER A 30 29.06 -7.15 0.98
C SER A 30 28.72 -6.01 0.02
N ALA A 31 27.83 -5.09 0.40
CA ALA A 31 27.49 -3.88 -0.37
C ALA A 31 28.66 -2.90 -0.54
N SER A 32 29.62 -2.91 0.39
CA SER A 32 30.70 -1.90 0.44
C SER A 32 31.56 -1.87 -0.82
N SER A 33 31.83 -3.03 -1.42
CA SER A 33 32.69 -3.11 -2.61
C SER A 33 32.07 -2.38 -3.80
N ALA A 34 30.79 -2.64 -4.10
CA ALA A 34 30.07 -2.00 -5.21
C ALA A 34 29.86 -0.50 -4.98
N ILE A 35 29.52 -0.10 -3.75
CA ILE A 35 29.37 1.31 -3.37
C ILE A 35 30.68 2.06 -3.60
N ASN A 36 31.79 1.55 -3.06
CA ASN A 36 33.11 2.22 -3.17
C ASN A 36 33.59 2.28 -4.62
N ALA A 37 33.37 1.24 -5.41
CA ALA A 37 33.73 1.22 -6.84
C ALA A 37 32.96 2.31 -7.62
N SER A 38 31.65 2.48 -7.35
CA SER A 38 30.87 3.54 -8.02
C SER A 38 31.28 4.96 -7.62
N VAL A 39 31.67 5.16 -6.35
CA VAL A 39 32.24 6.43 -5.87
C VAL A 39 33.55 6.74 -6.57
N ALA A 40 34.48 5.77 -6.60
CA ALA A 40 35.78 5.96 -7.27
C ALA A 40 35.62 6.27 -8.75
N CYS A 41 34.65 5.71 -9.45
CA CYS A 41 34.35 6.01 -10.83
C CYS A 41 33.89 7.47 -11.01
N VAL A 42 33.03 7.99 -10.12
CA VAL A 42 32.61 9.42 -10.13
C VAL A 42 33.78 10.33 -9.85
N GLU A 43 34.62 10.03 -8.86
CA GLU A 43 35.82 10.83 -8.52
C GLU A 43 36.79 10.86 -9.69
N GLN A 44 37.01 9.76 -10.38
CA GLN A 44 37.86 9.69 -11.56
C GLN A 44 37.35 10.63 -12.67
N ILE A 45 36.03 10.61 -12.97
CA ILE A 45 35.38 11.46 -13.98
C ILE A 45 35.60 12.94 -13.64
N VAL A 46 35.44 13.31 -12.37
CA VAL A 46 35.66 14.69 -11.90
C VAL A 46 37.15 15.10 -12.08
N ASN A 47 38.08 14.23 -11.66
CA ASN A 47 39.53 14.49 -11.72
C ASN A 47 40.04 14.57 -13.16
N GLU A 48 39.52 13.78 -14.08
CA GLU A 48 39.82 13.81 -15.51
C GLU A 48 39.16 15.01 -16.22
N GLY A 49 38.27 15.74 -15.57
CA GLY A 49 37.50 16.83 -16.14
C GLY A 49 36.53 16.41 -17.26
N ARG A 50 36.17 15.12 -17.33
CA ARG A 50 35.16 14.63 -18.28
C ARG A 50 33.80 15.21 -17.93
N THR A 51 33.04 15.66 -18.92
CA THR A 51 31.69 16.17 -18.72
C THR A 51 30.73 14.99 -18.60
N ALA A 52 30.01 14.89 -17.48
CA ALA A 52 29.01 13.86 -17.26
C ALA A 52 27.77 14.48 -16.60
N TYR A 53 26.60 14.20 -17.17
CA TYR A 53 25.32 14.68 -16.63
C TYR A 53 25.15 14.26 -15.18
N GLY A 54 24.65 15.18 -14.38
CA GLY A 54 24.37 14.93 -12.96
C GLY A 54 25.60 14.85 -12.04
N ILE A 55 26.81 14.87 -12.59
CA ILE A 55 28.09 14.88 -11.87
C ILE A 55 28.67 16.30 -11.82
N ASN A 56 28.95 16.86 -12.98
CA ASN A 56 29.58 18.18 -13.14
C ASN A 56 28.91 19.06 -14.21
N THR A 57 27.61 18.88 -14.40
CA THR A 57 26.75 19.72 -15.25
C THR A 57 25.57 20.27 -14.46
N GLY A 58 24.89 21.26 -14.99
CA GLY A 58 23.56 21.64 -14.54
C GLY A 58 22.51 20.51 -14.82
N PHE A 59 21.26 20.76 -14.47
CA PHE A 59 20.17 19.79 -14.55
C PHE A 59 19.06 20.26 -15.50
N GLY A 60 18.26 19.32 -16.04
CA GLY A 60 17.16 19.59 -16.96
C GLY A 60 17.63 20.40 -18.19
N LEU A 61 17.02 21.53 -18.45
CA LEU A 61 17.43 22.44 -19.55
C LEU A 61 18.85 22.96 -19.41
N LEU A 62 19.45 22.97 -18.21
CA LEU A 62 20.80 23.43 -17.94
C LEU A 62 21.88 22.33 -18.05
N ALA A 63 21.52 21.15 -18.53
CA ALA A 63 22.39 19.97 -18.63
C ALA A 63 23.65 20.19 -19.46
N SER A 64 23.66 21.15 -20.38
CA SER A 64 24.82 21.53 -21.19
C SER A 64 25.81 22.47 -20.47
N THR A 65 25.43 23.04 -19.30
CA THR A 65 26.27 23.98 -18.55
C THR A 65 27.25 23.20 -17.67
N LYS A 66 28.54 23.29 -17.96
CA LYS A 66 29.62 22.68 -17.17
C LYS A 66 29.86 23.49 -15.90
N ILE A 67 29.96 22.80 -14.76
CA ILE A 67 30.18 23.36 -13.43
C ILE A 67 31.65 23.17 -13.04
N ALA A 68 32.26 24.20 -12.48
CA ALA A 68 33.64 24.17 -12.00
C ALA A 68 33.77 23.27 -10.76
N PRO A 69 34.92 22.57 -10.56
CA PRO A 69 35.10 21.65 -9.43
C PRO A 69 34.84 22.29 -8.06
N GLU A 70 35.19 23.54 -7.88
CA GLU A 70 35.00 24.33 -6.65
C GLU A 70 33.55 24.63 -6.32
N ASP A 71 32.65 24.57 -7.32
CA ASP A 71 31.22 24.82 -7.15
C ASP A 71 30.37 23.51 -7.01
N LEU A 72 30.99 22.33 -7.12
CA LEU A 72 30.23 21.04 -7.11
C LEU A 72 29.49 20.80 -5.79
N GLU A 73 30.12 21.10 -4.65
CA GLU A 73 29.45 20.96 -3.34
C GLU A 73 28.25 21.91 -3.23
N LYS A 74 28.43 23.16 -3.63
CA LYS A 74 27.37 24.17 -3.66
C LYS A 74 26.25 23.76 -4.59
N LEU A 75 26.58 23.18 -5.76
CA LEU A 75 25.58 22.66 -6.71
C LEU A 75 24.71 21.58 -6.09
N GLN A 76 25.31 20.55 -5.44
CA GLN A 76 24.56 19.45 -4.81
C GLN A 76 23.68 19.95 -3.67
N ARG A 77 24.16 20.86 -2.83
CA ARG A 77 23.36 21.49 -1.78
C ARG A 77 22.21 22.31 -2.35
N SER A 78 22.47 23.16 -3.35
CA SER A 78 21.48 24.03 -3.99
C SER A 78 20.36 23.19 -4.66
N LEU A 79 20.74 22.06 -5.25
CA LEU A 79 19.78 21.11 -5.83
C LEU A 79 18.77 20.62 -4.78
N VAL A 80 19.26 20.14 -3.63
CA VAL A 80 18.37 19.67 -2.55
C VAL A 80 17.47 20.80 -2.05
N LEU A 81 18.02 21.98 -1.81
CA LEU A 81 17.27 23.14 -1.31
C LEU A 81 16.16 23.58 -2.27
N SER A 82 16.48 23.70 -3.57
CA SER A 82 15.53 24.21 -4.57
C SER A 82 14.42 23.21 -4.92
N HIS A 83 14.67 21.92 -4.75
CA HIS A 83 13.71 20.86 -5.06
C HIS A 83 12.79 20.53 -3.89
N ALA A 84 13.08 20.97 -2.69
CA ALA A 84 12.21 20.78 -1.51
C ALA A 84 11.01 21.75 -1.53
N ALA A 85 10.14 21.59 -2.52
CA ALA A 85 9.00 22.47 -2.82
C ALA A 85 7.63 21.78 -2.62
N GLY A 86 7.61 20.66 -1.90
CA GLY A 86 6.37 19.94 -1.56
C GLY A 86 5.48 20.70 -0.58
N VAL A 87 4.18 20.41 -0.60
CA VAL A 87 3.16 21.07 0.23
C VAL A 87 2.16 20.06 0.82
N GLY A 88 1.34 20.51 1.76
CA GLY A 88 0.30 19.71 2.41
C GLY A 88 0.73 19.11 3.73
N GLU A 89 -0.06 18.16 4.22
CA GLU A 89 0.20 17.47 5.49
C GLU A 89 1.50 16.67 5.43
N ALA A 90 2.13 16.48 6.59
CA ALA A 90 3.31 15.64 6.69
C ALA A 90 2.93 14.15 6.62
N LEU A 91 3.73 13.35 5.94
CA LEU A 91 3.61 11.89 5.98
C LEU A 91 3.79 11.38 7.42
N ASP A 92 3.14 10.27 7.73
CA ASP A 92 3.32 9.57 9.00
C ASP A 92 4.70 8.89 9.10
N ASP A 93 5.06 8.46 10.32
CA ASP A 93 6.37 7.85 10.61
C ASP A 93 6.58 6.53 9.84
N ALA A 94 5.53 5.76 9.65
CA ALA A 94 5.57 4.49 8.93
C ALA A 94 5.94 4.70 7.46
N MET A 95 5.30 5.69 6.82
CA MET A 95 5.59 6.05 5.43
C MET A 95 7.00 6.59 5.25
N VAL A 96 7.43 7.50 6.14
CA VAL A 96 8.79 8.07 6.06
C VAL A 96 9.84 6.97 6.25
N ARG A 97 9.64 6.07 7.21
CA ARG A 97 10.50 4.90 7.44
C ARG A 97 10.62 4.03 6.20
N LEU A 98 9.48 3.73 5.55
CA LEU A 98 9.45 2.91 4.34
C LEU A 98 10.18 3.59 3.18
N ILE A 99 9.99 4.89 2.98
CA ILE A 99 10.69 5.69 1.95
C ILE A 99 12.21 5.66 2.17
N ILE A 100 12.66 5.89 3.41
CA ILE A 100 14.11 5.87 3.73
C ILE A 100 14.69 4.47 3.49
N LEU A 101 13.98 3.41 3.90
CA LEU A 101 14.40 2.01 3.68
C LEU A 101 14.57 1.70 2.20
N LEU A 102 13.55 2.02 1.38
CA LEU A 102 13.58 1.84 -0.07
C LEU A 102 14.72 2.63 -0.72
N LYS A 103 14.93 3.87 -0.29
CA LYS A 103 16.02 4.71 -0.80
C LYS A 103 17.39 4.12 -0.45
N ALA A 104 17.60 3.74 0.80
CA ALA A 104 18.85 3.12 1.24
C ALA A 104 19.13 1.81 0.49
N ASN A 105 18.10 0.95 0.29
CA ASN A 105 18.22 -0.29 -0.48
C ASN A 105 18.67 -0.04 -1.92
N SER A 106 18.05 0.91 -2.61
CA SER A 106 18.40 1.27 -4.00
C SER A 106 19.82 1.82 -4.11
N LEU A 107 20.20 2.76 -3.25
CA LEU A 107 21.54 3.36 -3.24
C LEU A 107 22.64 2.36 -2.91
N ALA A 108 22.37 1.41 -2.03
CA ALA A 108 23.31 0.36 -1.62
C ALA A 108 23.64 -0.63 -2.74
N ARG A 109 22.88 -0.65 -3.86
CA ARG A 109 23.17 -1.44 -5.05
C ARG A 109 24.49 -1.05 -5.75
N GLY A 110 25.05 0.14 -5.44
CA GLY A 110 26.36 0.56 -5.95
C GLY A 110 26.38 1.11 -7.39
N PHE A 111 25.24 1.63 -7.87
CA PHE A 111 25.12 2.26 -9.20
C PHE A 111 24.93 3.79 -9.15
N SER A 112 24.93 4.37 -7.96
CA SER A 112 24.56 5.79 -7.77
C SER A 112 25.75 6.72 -7.53
N GLY A 113 26.95 6.21 -7.31
CA GLY A 113 28.13 7.03 -7.04
C GLY A 113 28.05 7.82 -5.72
N ILE A 114 27.36 7.27 -4.73
CA ILE A 114 27.11 7.89 -3.42
C ILE A 114 27.95 7.20 -2.32
N ARG A 115 28.56 8.00 -1.44
CA ARG A 115 29.40 7.46 -0.36
C ARG A 115 28.59 6.64 0.67
N ARG A 116 29.20 5.54 1.14
CA ARG A 116 28.61 4.66 2.19
C ARG A 116 28.09 5.46 3.39
N LYS A 117 28.83 6.50 3.85
CA LYS A 117 28.42 7.33 4.99
C LYS A 117 27.06 8.00 4.82
N VAL A 118 26.63 8.31 3.59
CA VAL A 118 25.32 8.94 3.34
C VAL A 118 24.21 7.88 3.48
N ILE A 119 24.46 6.68 3.00
CA ILE A 119 23.54 5.54 3.17
C ILE A 119 23.42 5.18 4.66
N ASP A 120 24.56 5.07 5.36
CA ASP A 120 24.59 4.79 6.80
C ASP A 120 23.84 5.86 7.61
N ALA A 121 23.92 7.14 7.19
CA ALA A 121 23.13 8.20 7.83
C ALA A 121 21.62 8.03 7.64
N LEU A 122 21.15 7.62 6.45
CA LEU A 122 19.73 7.27 6.24
C LEU A 122 19.30 6.15 7.17
N LEU A 123 20.12 5.10 7.30
CA LEU A 123 19.83 3.97 8.20
C LEU A 123 19.85 4.37 9.68
N ALA A 124 20.75 5.29 10.06
CA ALA A 124 20.81 5.82 11.42
C ALA A 124 19.53 6.60 11.78
N LEU A 125 18.92 7.32 10.84
CA LEU A 125 17.62 7.98 11.05
C LEU A 125 16.54 6.95 11.37
N ILE A 126 16.43 5.85 10.62
CA ILE A 126 15.49 4.74 10.90
C ILE A 126 15.77 4.17 12.30
N ASN A 127 17.02 3.85 12.60
CA ASN A 127 17.44 3.25 13.86
C ASN A 127 17.19 4.13 15.08
N ALA A 128 17.23 5.45 14.91
CA ALA A 128 16.93 6.42 15.95
C ALA A 128 15.45 6.80 16.03
N GLU A 129 14.60 6.31 15.11
CA GLU A 129 13.21 6.70 14.95
C GLU A 129 13.06 8.23 14.74
N VAL A 130 13.97 8.80 13.96
CA VAL A 130 14.00 10.20 13.54
C VAL A 130 13.50 10.29 12.11
N TYR A 131 12.33 10.90 11.92
CA TYR A 131 11.61 10.88 10.65
C TYR A 131 11.56 12.29 10.04
N PRO A 132 12.27 12.53 8.91
CA PRO A 132 12.22 13.79 8.17
C PRO A 132 10.81 14.26 7.84
N HIS A 133 10.60 15.58 7.85
CA HIS A 133 9.34 16.17 7.40
C HIS A 133 9.23 16.09 5.89
N ILE A 134 8.34 15.21 5.41
CA ILE A 134 8.03 15.03 3.99
C ILE A 134 6.57 15.41 3.77
N PRO A 135 6.24 16.46 3.01
CA PRO A 135 4.88 16.81 2.64
C PRO A 135 4.26 15.78 1.68
N LEU A 136 2.96 15.54 1.83
CA LEU A 136 2.20 14.55 1.06
C LEU A 136 2.11 14.85 -0.44
N LYS A 137 2.24 16.12 -0.86
CA LYS A 137 1.98 16.58 -2.24
C LYS A 137 3.22 17.28 -2.81
N GLY A 138 3.53 17.04 -4.10
CA GLY A 138 4.61 17.74 -4.79
C GLY A 138 5.36 16.91 -5.83
N SER A 139 4.99 15.64 -6.06
CA SER A 139 5.57 14.80 -7.10
C SER A 139 4.50 14.38 -8.11
N VAL A 140 4.89 14.32 -9.37
CA VAL A 140 4.13 13.74 -10.49
C VAL A 140 4.82 12.49 -11.06
N GLY A 141 5.92 12.04 -10.42
CA GLY A 141 6.69 10.87 -10.86
C GLY A 141 7.35 11.06 -12.22
N ALA A 142 7.79 12.28 -12.52
CA ALA A 142 8.45 12.65 -13.79
C ALA A 142 9.90 12.13 -13.85
N SER A 143 10.81 12.84 -13.16
CA SER A 143 12.20 12.39 -12.94
C SER A 143 12.32 11.62 -11.61
N GLY A 144 11.38 10.73 -11.34
CA GLY A 144 11.14 10.18 -10.02
C GLY A 144 10.48 11.18 -9.07
N ASP A 145 10.65 10.96 -7.78
CA ASP A 145 9.95 11.68 -6.71
C ASP A 145 10.80 12.82 -6.14
N LEU A 146 11.26 13.78 -6.99
CA LEU A 146 12.26 14.79 -6.65
C LEU A 146 11.90 15.59 -5.38
N ALA A 147 10.73 16.22 -5.35
CA ALA A 147 10.36 17.12 -4.26
C ALA A 147 10.28 16.40 -2.89
N PRO A 148 9.56 15.29 -2.71
CA PRO A 148 9.51 14.62 -1.42
C PRO A 148 10.86 14.01 -1.01
N LEU A 149 11.66 13.49 -1.95
CA LEU A 149 13.01 12.99 -1.64
C LEU A 149 13.98 14.13 -1.29
N ALA A 150 13.79 15.33 -1.85
CA ALA A 150 14.51 16.52 -1.41
C ALA A 150 14.17 16.88 0.04
N HIS A 151 12.88 16.87 0.41
CA HIS A 151 12.46 17.07 1.80
C HIS A 151 13.08 16.04 2.75
N MET A 152 13.13 14.77 2.38
CA MET A 152 13.82 13.73 3.14
C MET A 152 15.32 14.10 3.34
N SER A 153 15.96 14.58 2.28
CA SER A 153 17.40 14.84 2.24
C SER A 153 17.81 16.10 2.97
N LEU A 154 16.92 17.10 3.12
CA LEU A 154 17.19 18.33 3.86
C LEU A 154 17.71 18.07 5.27
N VAL A 155 17.16 17.07 5.95
CA VAL A 155 17.57 16.76 7.33
C VAL A 155 19.04 16.36 7.39
N LEU A 156 19.54 15.62 6.40
CA LEU A 156 20.97 15.25 6.33
C LEU A 156 21.90 16.47 6.19
N LEU A 157 21.37 17.57 5.64
CA LEU A 157 22.11 18.84 5.50
C LEU A 157 21.99 19.75 6.74
N GLY A 158 21.25 19.32 7.78
CA GLY A 158 20.94 20.15 8.94
C GLY A 158 19.83 21.17 8.70
N GLU A 159 19.08 21.05 7.62
CA GLU A 159 17.99 21.94 7.22
C GLU A 159 16.62 21.32 7.51
N SER A 160 15.58 22.18 7.65
CA SER A 160 14.20 21.74 7.95
C SER A 160 14.03 21.14 9.35
N LYS A 161 13.16 20.15 9.50
CA LYS A 161 12.79 19.51 10.77
C LYS A 161 12.55 18.00 10.59
N ALA A 162 12.64 17.26 11.70
CA ALA A 162 12.25 15.85 11.74
C ALA A 162 11.39 15.57 12.98
N ARG A 163 10.58 14.53 12.89
CA ARG A 163 9.76 14.06 14.01
C ARG A 163 10.51 13.01 14.82
N TYR A 164 10.49 13.17 16.13
CA TYR A 164 11.01 12.21 17.09
C TYR A 164 10.02 12.08 18.25
N LYS A 165 9.55 10.87 18.52
CA LYS A 165 8.54 10.59 19.56
C LYS A 165 7.30 11.49 19.47
N GLY A 166 6.84 11.77 18.27
CA GLY A 166 5.66 12.60 17.99
C GLY A 166 5.93 14.10 17.91
N GLU A 167 7.09 14.58 18.35
CA GLU A 167 7.44 16.02 18.39
C GLU A 167 8.33 16.43 17.21
N TRP A 168 8.08 17.64 16.67
CA TRP A 168 8.91 18.22 15.60
C TRP A 168 10.12 18.95 16.18
N LEU A 169 11.32 18.52 15.80
CA LEU A 169 12.60 19.12 16.17
C LEU A 169 13.30 19.73 14.96
N PRO A 170 14.07 20.82 15.14
CA PRO A 170 15.01 21.29 14.11
C PRO A 170 15.95 20.17 13.66
N ALA A 171 16.31 20.12 12.36
CA ALA A 171 17.11 19.03 11.80
C ALA A 171 18.42 18.80 12.56
N VAL A 172 19.13 19.87 12.97
CA VAL A 172 20.40 19.76 13.70
C VAL A 172 20.23 19.05 15.05
N GLU A 173 19.13 19.29 15.76
CA GLU A 173 18.83 18.61 17.02
C GLU A 173 18.45 17.17 16.78
N ALA A 174 17.64 16.91 15.78
CA ALA A 174 17.21 15.57 15.38
C ALA A 174 18.41 14.69 14.94
N LEU A 175 19.35 15.24 14.17
CA LEU A 175 20.58 14.55 13.77
C LEU A 175 21.42 14.12 14.98
N LYS A 176 21.56 14.97 16.00
CA LYS A 176 22.30 14.61 17.23
C LYS A 176 21.69 13.42 17.94
N ILE A 177 20.35 13.28 17.94
CA ILE A 177 19.67 12.11 18.51
C ILE A 177 20.04 10.83 17.73
N ALA A 178 20.20 10.95 16.41
CA ALA A 178 20.63 9.85 15.56
C ALA A 178 22.18 9.61 15.60
N GLY A 179 22.92 10.39 16.39
CA GLY A 179 24.38 10.30 16.46
C GLY A 179 25.10 10.85 15.22
N LEU A 180 24.45 11.78 14.52
CA LEU A 180 24.91 12.34 13.24
C LEU A 180 25.21 13.85 13.36
N GLU A 181 26.12 14.30 12.49
CA GLU A 181 26.31 15.72 12.17
C GLU A 181 25.84 16.00 10.75
N PRO A 182 25.52 17.25 10.39
CA PRO A 182 25.18 17.64 9.02
C PRO A 182 26.24 17.18 8.01
N ILE A 183 25.78 16.66 6.87
CA ILE A 183 26.64 16.10 5.83
C ILE A 183 26.83 17.13 4.72
N SER A 184 28.09 17.33 4.31
CA SER A 184 28.42 17.97 3.04
C SER A 184 28.40 16.96 1.91
N LEU A 185 27.63 17.23 0.85
CA LEU A 185 27.43 16.33 -0.29
C LEU A 185 28.54 16.46 -1.32
N ALA A 186 29.12 15.35 -1.75
CA ALA A 186 30.04 15.26 -2.86
C ALA A 186 29.32 15.29 -4.23
N ALA A 187 30.08 15.34 -5.31
CA ALA A 187 29.56 15.29 -6.67
C ALA A 187 28.58 14.10 -6.85
N LYS A 188 27.47 14.31 -7.55
CA LYS A 188 26.34 13.39 -7.77
C LYS A 188 25.49 13.06 -6.55
N GLU A 189 25.94 13.21 -5.32
CA GLU A 189 25.20 12.75 -4.12
C GLU A 189 23.84 13.44 -3.93
N GLY A 190 23.74 14.73 -4.25
CA GLY A 190 22.47 15.45 -4.21
C GLY A 190 21.46 14.84 -5.17
N LEU A 191 21.86 14.65 -6.43
CA LEU A 191 20.97 14.02 -7.42
C LEU A 191 20.64 12.58 -7.06
N ALA A 192 21.60 11.78 -6.58
CA ALA A 192 21.38 10.41 -6.16
C ALA A 192 20.34 10.30 -5.02
N LEU A 193 20.32 11.25 -4.10
CA LEU A 193 19.33 11.31 -3.01
C LEU A 193 17.93 11.66 -3.52
N LEU A 194 17.81 12.56 -4.50
CA LEU A 194 16.53 13.08 -4.98
C LEU A 194 15.89 12.22 -6.07
N ASN A 195 16.70 11.58 -6.90
CA ASN A 195 16.21 10.86 -8.09
C ASN A 195 15.81 9.43 -7.76
N GLY A 196 14.64 9.04 -8.19
CA GLY A 196 14.12 7.68 -7.99
C GLY A 196 12.64 7.63 -7.61
N THR A 197 12.09 6.42 -7.58
CA THR A 197 10.67 6.11 -7.48
C THR A 197 10.20 5.77 -6.05
N GLN A 198 11.04 6.01 -5.03
CA GLN A 198 10.85 5.45 -3.69
C GLN A 198 9.59 5.94 -2.97
N VAL A 199 9.13 7.16 -3.24
CA VAL A 199 7.90 7.69 -2.63
C VAL A 199 6.68 7.09 -3.33
N SER A 200 6.70 7.04 -4.67
CA SER A 200 5.66 6.38 -5.46
C SER A 200 5.47 4.92 -5.06
N ILE A 201 6.59 4.18 -4.90
CA ILE A 201 6.54 2.76 -4.45
C ILE A 201 5.97 2.68 -3.03
N ALA A 202 6.44 3.51 -2.10
CA ALA A 202 5.95 3.48 -0.72
C ALA A 202 4.44 3.72 -0.65
N TYR A 203 3.93 4.65 -1.45
CA TYR A 203 2.50 4.93 -1.54
C TYR A 203 1.72 3.73 -2.07
N ALA A 204 2.23 3.09 -3.13
CA ALA A 204 1.59 1.92 -3.73
C ALA A 204 1.68 0.68 -2.83
N LEU A 205 2.80 0.47 -2.11
CA LEU A 205 2.97 -0.63 -1.15
C LEU A 205 1.98 -0.53 0.02
N ARG A 206 1.78 0.67 0.59
CA ARG A 206 0.71 0.87 1.59
C ARG A 206 -0.64 0.46 1.01
N GLY A 207 -0.95 0.91 -0.22
CA GLY A 207 -2.19 0.52 -0.90
C GLY A 207 -2.30 -0.99 -1.14
N LEU A 208 -1.19 -1.68 -1.44
CA LEU A 208 -1.14 -3.13 -1.57
C LEU A 208 -1.46 -3.83 -0.24
N PHE A 209 -0.80 -3.43 0.86
CA PHE A 209 -1.02 -4.03 2.17
C PHE A 209 -2.46 -3.85 2.65
N GLU A 210 -3.02 -2.66 2.46
CA GLU A 210 -4.42 -2.39 2.76
C GLU A 210 -5.38 -3.19 1.85
N ALA A 211 -5.07 -3.34 0.55
CA ALA A 211 -5.88 -4.14 -0.37
C ALA A 211 -5.91 -5.63 0.01
N GLU A 212 -4.79 -6.18 0.50
CA GLU A 212 -4.72 -7.55 0.99
C GLU A 212 -5.57 -7.76 2.26
N ASP A 213 -5.49 -6.84 3.22
CA ASP A 213 -6.30 -6.90 4.44
C ASP A 213 -7.80 -6.77 4.13
N LEU A 214 -8.17 -5.87 3.22
CA LEU A 214 -9.55 -5.71 2.76
C LEU A 214 -10.06 -6.94 2.00
N PHE A 215 -9.19 -7.55 1.17
CA PHE A 215 -9.53 -8.78 0.46
C PHE A 215 -9.81 -9.92 1.43
N ALA A 216 -8.99 -10.07 2.47
CA ALA A 216 -9.19 -11.06 3.51
C ALA A 216 -10.52 -10.84 4.25
N ALA A 217 -10.73 -9.61 4.71
CA ALA A 217 -11.96 -9.22 5.39
C ALA A 217 -13.21 -9.44 4.52
N ALA A 218 -13.18 -9.03 3.26
CA ALA A 218 -14.28 -9.18 2.31
C ALA A 218 -14.63 -10.65 2.04
N THR A 219 -13.62 -11.53 2.00
CA THR A 219 -13.83 -12.96 1.81
C THR A 219 -14.53 -13.59 3.04
N VAL A 220 -14.08 -13.22 4.24
CA VAL A 220 -14.70 -13.70 5.49
C VAL A 220 -16.12 -13.12 5.65
N CYS A 221 -16.32 -11.82 5.45
CA CYS A 221 -17.65 -11.18 5.50
C CYS A 221 -18.59 -11.75 4.44
N GLY A 222 -18.06 -12.05 3.24
CA GLY A 222 -18.82 -12.74 2.18
C GLY A 222 -19.29 -14.12 2.59
N GLY A 223 -18.46 -14.89 3.31
CA GLY A 223 -18.84 -16.18 3.90
C GLY A 223 -19.94 -16.05 4.95
N LEU A 224 -19.81 -15.07 5.87
CA LEU A 224 -20.84 -14.74 6.86
C LEU A 224 -22.16 -14.33 6.19
N SER A 225 -22.10 -13.55 5.10
CA SER A 225 -23.27 -13.12 4.33
C SER A 225 -23.97 -14.29 3.65
N VAL A 226 -23.22 -15.29 3.12
CA VAL A 226 -23.80 -16.54 2.58
C VAL A 226 -24.59 -17.26 3.64
N GLU A 227 -24.02 -17.47 4.82
CA GLU A 227 -24.70 -18.15 5.94
C GLU A 227 -25.92 -17.36 6.43
N ALA A 228 -25.77 -16.04 6.65
CA ALA A 228 -26.85 -15.18 7.13
C ALA A 228 -28.09 -15.20 6.20
N MET A 229 -27.88 -15.23 4.89
CA MET A 229 -28.92 -15.23 3.86
C MET A 229 -29.34 -16.64 3.39
N LEU A 230 -28.92 -17.70 4.07
CA LEU A 230 -29.17 -19.09 3.70
C LEU A 230 -28.79 -19.35 2.23
N GLY A 231 -27.57 -18.94 1.86
CA GLY A 231 -27.01 -19.13 0.54
C GLY A 231 -26.47 -20.55 0.32
N SER A 232 -26.53 -21.04 -0.92
CA SER A 232 -26.03 -22.35 -1.29
C SER A 232 -24.49 -22.40 -1.31
N ARG A 233 -23.91 -23.52 -0.86
CA ARG A 233 -22.48 -23.81 -0.98
C ARG A 233 -22.11 -24.41 -2.33
N ALA A 234 -23.08 -24.87 -3.11
CA ALA A 234 -22.84 -25.50 -4.43
C ALA A 234 -22.01 -24.63 -5.40
N PRO A 235 -22.15 -23.28 -5.44
CA PRO A 235 -21.33 -22.43 -6.29
C PRO A 235 -19.83 -22.45 -6.00
N PHE A 236 -19.40 -22.96 -4.86
CA PHE A 236 -17.99 -23.04 -4.46
C PHE A 236 -17.34 -24.41 -4.76
N ASP A 237 -18.07 -25.35 -5.42
CA ASP A 237 -17.55 -26.66 -5.82
C ASP A 237 -16.29 -26.51 -6.71
N ALA A 238 -15.23 -27.24 -6.38
CA ALA A 238 -13.93 -27.14 -7.06
C ALA A 238 -14.05 -27.33 -8.58
N ARG A 239 -14.88 -28.27 -9.02
CA ARG A 239 -15.04 -28.63 -10.43
C ARG A 239 -15.48 -27.46 -11.31
N ILE A 240 -16.31 -26.55 -10.78
CA ILE A 240 -16.78 -25.34 -11.49
C ILE A 240 -15.60 -24.45 -11.86
N HIS A 241 -14.65 -24.29 -10.92
CA HIS A 241 -13.54 -23.35 -11.04
C HIS A 241 -12.36 -23.93 -11.81
N GLU A 242 -12.13 -25.24 -11.65
CA GLU A 242 -11.09 -26.00 -12.36
C GLU A 242 -11.32 -26.00 -13.87
N VAL A 243 -12.55 -26.28 -14.34
CA VAL A 243 -12.87 -26.29 -15.76
C VAL A 243 -12.77 -24.92 -16.43
N ARG A 244 -12.86 -23.81 -15.66
CA ARG A 244 -12.64 -22.45 -16.15
C ARG A 244 -11.17 -22.07 -16.17
N GLY A 245 -10.35 -22.60 -15.26
CA GLY A 245 -8.90 -22.47 -15.26
C GLY A 245 -8.33 -21.14 -14.73
N GLN A 246 -9.14 -20.19 -14.28
CA GLN A 246 -8.69 -18.92 -13.69
C GLN A 246 -8.10 -19.14 -12.29
N ARG A 247 -6.78 -18.99 -12.12
CA ARG A 247 -6.08 -19.34 -10.88
C ARG A 247 -6.63 -18.61 -9.66
N GLY A 248 -6.80 -17.28 -9.73
CA GLY A 248 -7.37 -16.52 -8.61
C GLY A 248 -8.76 -17.00 -8.21
N GLN A 249 -9.62 -17.37 -9.19
CA GLN A 249 -10.95 -17.91 -8.94
C GLN A 249 -10.89 -19.29 -8.24
N ILE A 250 -9.98 -20.16 -8.64
CA ILE A 250 -9.76 -21.48 -8.03
C ILE A 250 -9.35 -21.30 -6.56
N ASP A 251 -8.40 -20.41 -6.31
CA ASP A 251 -7.88 -20.14 -4.97
C ASP A 251 -8.94 -19.53 -4.05
N VAL A 252 -9.74 -18.59 -4.54
CA VAL A 252 -10.86 -17.99 -3.78
C VAL A 252 -11.96 -19.01 -3.50
N ALA A 253 -12.31 -19.84 -4.46
CA ALA A 253 -13.28 -20.92 -4.23
C ALA A 253 -12.80 -21.90 -3.15
N ALA A 254 -11.49 -22.19 -3.11
CA ALA A 254 -10.90 -23.01 -2.07
C ALA A 254 -11.01 -22.32 -0.69
N ALA A 255 -10.76 -20.99 -0.62
CA ALA A 255 -10.93 -20.22 0.61
C ALA A 255 -12.39 -20.26 1.11
N TYR A 256 -13.38 -20.12 0.21
CA TYR A 256 -14.78 -20.24 0.62
C TYR A 256 -15.15 -21.65 1.09
N ARG A 257 -14.63 -22.72 0.48
CA ARG A 257 -14.86 -24.09 0.97
C ARG A 257 -14.24 -24.33 2.36
N ASP A 258 -13.14 -23.68 2.65
CA ASP A 258 -12.48 -23.73 3.97
C ASP A 258 -13.24 -22.91 5.04
N LEU A 259 -13.88 -21.82 4.64
CA LEU A 259 -14.75 -21.02 5.51
C LEU A 259 -16.12 -21.66 5.72
N LEU A 260 -16.75 -22.20 4.67
CA LEU A 260 -18.11 -22.74 4.63
C LEU A 260 -18.10 -24.28 4.72
N THR A 261 -17.69 -24.82 5.87
CA THR A 261 -17.54 -26.26 6.06
C THR A 261 -18.86 -26.99 6.31
N ASP A 262 -18.87 -28.33 6.13
CA ASP A 262 -20.04 -29.19 6.40
C ASP A 262 -20.47 -29.21 7.88
N SER A 263 -19.68 -28.65 8.78
CA SER A 263 -20.02 -28.53 10.20
C SER A 263 -21.08 -27.45 10.48
N SER A 264 -21.33 -26.52 9.53
CA SER A 264 -22.35 -25.48 9.69
C SER A 264 -23.76 -26.07 9.83
N GLU A 265 -24.41 -25.78 10.96
CA GLU A 265 -25.81 -26.13 11.20
C GLU A 265 -26.75 -25.29 10.32
N ILE A 266 -26.37 -24.03 10.08
CA ILE A 266 -27.10 -23.10 9.21
C ILE A 266 -27.14 -23.65 7.78
N SER A 267 -26.00 -24.04 7.20
CA SER A 267 -25.94 -24.63 5.86
C SER A 267 -26.82 -25.89 5.76
N ARG A 268 -26.76 -26.78 6.75
CA ARG A 268 -27.58 -27.99 6.77
C ARG A 268 -29.07 -27.71 6.92
N SER A 269 -29.47 -26.63 7.59
CA SER A 269 -30.87 -26.31 7.86
C SER A 269 -31.70 -26.04 6.60
N HIS A 270 -31.04 -25.76 5.45
CA HIS A 270 -31.74 -25.40 4.21
C HIS A 270 -31.25 -26.17 2.96
N GLU A 271 -30.64 -27.35 3.14
CA GLU A 271 -30.19 -28.20 2.02
C GLU A 271 -31.33 -28.56 1.05
N GLU A 272 -32.54 -28.71 1.55
CA GLU A 272 -33.75 -28.98 0.75
C GLU A 272 -34.64 -27.74 0.53
N CYS A 273 -34.05 -26.55 0.50
CA CYS A 273 -34.81 -25.33 0.27
C CYS A 273 -35.27 -25.19 -1.19
N GLY A 274 -36.44 -24.56 -1.41
CA GLY A 274 -36.99 -24.32 -2.76
C GLY A 274 -36.24 -23.26 -3.59
N LYS A 275 -35.11 -22.76 -3.12
CA LYS A 275 -34.30 -21.73 -3.77
C LYS A 275 -33.43 -22.35 -4.87
N VAL A 276 -33.72 -22.05 -6.13
CA VAL A 276 -32.99 -22.64 -7.27
C VAL A 276 -31.58 -22.05 -7.44
N GLN A 277 -31.44 -20.73 -7.28
CA GLN A 277 -30.16 -20.03 -7.41
C GLN A 277 -30.12 -18.82 -6.49
N ASP A 278 -28.91 -18.55 -5.96
CA ASP A 278 -28.61 -17.31 -5.26
C ASP A 278 -28.28 -16.17 -6.24
N PRO A 279 -28.46 -14.92 -5.85
CA PRO A 279 -27.98 -13.77 -6.59
C PRO A 279 -26.45 -13.77 -6.75
N TYR A 280 -25.97 -13.02 -7.75
CA TYR A 280 -24.55 -13.05 -8.13
C TYR A 280 -23.60 -12.59 -7.02
N SER A 281 -24.00 -11.62 -6.19
CA SER A 281 -23.17 -11.17 -5.07
C SER A 281 -22.92 -12.23 -4.00
N LEU A 282 -23.71 -13.32 -3.97
CA LEU A 282 -23.45 -14.50 -3.16
C LEU A 282 -22.72 -15.60 -3.94
N ARG A 283 -23.25 -16.01 -5.11
CA ARG A 283 -22.73 -17.19 -5.82
C ARG A 283 -21.56 -16.93 -6.75
N CYS A 284 -21.35 -15.68 -7.21
CA CYS A 284 -20.24 -15.32 -8.09
C CYS A 284 -19.04 -14.71 -7.35
N GLN A 285 -18.99 -14.85 -6.02
CA GLN A 285 -17.85 -14.36 -5.23
C GLN A 285 -16.51 -14.94 -5.69
N PRO A 286 -16.35 -16.25 -6.00
CA PRO A 286 -15.09 -16.76 -6.51
C PRO A 286 -14.64 -16.10 -7.83
N GLN A 287 -15.59 -15.79 -8.72
CA GLN A 287 -15.29 -15.17 -10.01
C GLN A 287 -14.82 -13.72 -9.85
N VAL A 288 -15.52 -12.93 -9.05
CA VAL A 288 -15.23 -11.51 -8.84
C VAL A 288 -14.01 -11.33 -7.95
N MET A 289 -14.01 -11.91 -6.77
CA MET A 289 -12.88 -11.82 -5.83
C MET A 289 -11.62 -12.48 -6.40
N GLY A 290 -11.76 -13.55 -7.21
CA GLY A 290 -10.64 -14.17 -7.92
C GLY A 290 -10.00 -13.25 -8.96
N ALA A 291 -10.78 -12.43 -9.64
CA ALA A 291 -10.26 -11.39 -10.52
C ALA A 291 -9.50 -10.32 -9.73
N CYS A 292 -10.06 -9.85 -8.59
CA CYS A 292 -9.39 -8.92 -7.69
C CYS A 292 -8.07 -9.50 -7.17
N LEU A 293 -8.05 -10.76 -6.71
CA LEU A 293 -6.84 -11.44 -6.23
C LEU A 293 -5.75 -11.51 -7.31
N THR A 294 -6.13 -11.73 -8.56
CA THR A 294 -5.19 -11.75 -9.68
C THR A 294 -4.52 -10.39 -9.86
N GLN A 295 -5.29 -9.28 -9.80
CA GLN A 295 -4.75 -7.93 -9.89
C GLN A 295 -3.85 -7.58 -8.70
N ILE A 296 -4.24 -7.96 -7.47
CA ILE A 296 -3.43 -7.77 -6.26
C ILE A 296 -2.07 -8.48 -6.41
N ARG A 297 -2.05 -9.74 -6.86
CA ARG A 297 -0.83 -10.52 -7.07
C ARG A 297 0.08 -9.94 -8.15
N GLN A 298 -0.48 -9.49 -9.27
CA GLN A 298 0.29 -8.85 -10.33
C GLN A 298 0.88 -7.52 -9.88
N ALA A 299 0.13 -6.70 -9.16
CA ALA A 299 0.64 -5.47 -8.59
C ALA A 299 1.75 -5.74 -7.56
N ALA A 300 1.59 -6.75 -6.73
CA ALA A 300 2.57 -7.17 -5.74
C ALA A 300 3.92 -7.54 -6.39
N GLU A 301 3.90 -8.32 -7.47
CA GLU A 301 5.10 -8.69 -8.24
C GLU A 301 5.81 -7.45 -8.79
N VAL A 302 5.08 -6.53 -9.42
CA VAL A 302 5.65 -5.29 -9.96
C VAL A 302 6.27 -4.44 -8.86
N LEU A 303 5.57 -4.27 -7.72
CA LEU A 303 6.04 -3.44 -6.62
C LEU A 303 7.25 -4.04 -5.89
N GLU A 304 7.34 -5.36 -5.77
CA GLU A 304 8.51 -6.03 -5.20
C GLU A 304 9.75 -5.86 -6.09
N ILE A 305 9.61 -5.99 -7.41
CA ILE A 305 10.69 -5.72 -8.36
C ILE A 305 11.15 -4.27 -8.24
N GLU A 306 10.23 -3.32 -8.23
CA GLU A 306 10.55 -1.91 -8.16
C GLU A 306 11.15 -1.50 -6.82
N ALA A 307 10.72 -2.09 -5.70
CA ALA A 307 11.31 -1.87 -4.37
C ALA A 307 12.79 -2.27 -4.29
N ASN A 308 13.23 -3.17 -5.19
CA ASN A 308 14.58 -3.67 -5.31
C ASN A 308 15.36 -3.07 -6.50
N ALA A 309 14.73 -2.18 -7.26
CA ALA A 309 15.32 -1.59 -8.45
C ALA A 309 16.32 -0.47 -8.14
N VAL A 310 17.16 -0.15 -9.12
CA VAL A 310 17.94 1.09 -9.17
C VAL A 310 17.21 2.05 -10.09
N SER A 311 16.48 2.97 -9.48
CA SER A 311 15.66 3.97 -10.18
C SER A 311 16.29 5.38 -10.18
N ASP A 312 17.61 5.45 -10.03
CA ASP A 312 18.43 6.67 -10.12
C ASP A 312 18.81 6.99 -11.58
N ASN A 313 19.34 8.19 -11.81
CA ASN A 313 19.91 8.63 -13.09
C ASN A 313 20.90 9.80 -12.87
N PRO A 314 22.05 9.81 -13.57
CA PRO A 314 22.60 8.72 -14.40
C PRO A 314 23.11 7.55 -13.57
N LEU A 315 23.21 6.37 -14.18
CA LEU A 315 23.76 5.18 -13.56
C LEU A 315 25.26 5.07 -13.77
N VAL A 316 25.98 4.62 -12.74
CA VAL A 316 27.43 4.42 -12.74
C VAL A 316 27.72 2.93 -12.89
N PHE A 317 28.33 2.54 -13.98
CA PHE A 317 28.82 1.19 -14.26
C PHE A 317 30.33 1.14 -14.01
N ALA A 318 30.71 0.95 -12.74
CA ALA A 318 32.08 1.11 -12.28
C ALA A 318 33.08 0.13 -12.95
N GLU A 319 32.65 -1.09 -13.26
CA GLU A 319 33.50 -2.09 -13.95
C GLU A 319 33.95 -1.65 -15.34
N GLN A 320 33.08 -0.91 -16.06
CA GLN A 320 33.35 -0.40 -17.39
C GLN A 320 33.89 1.05 -17.37
N GLY A 321 33.78 1.73 -16.23
CA GLY A 321 34.11 3.15 -16.10
C GLY A 321 33.09 4.07 -16.79
N ASP A 322 31.88 3.59 -17.01
CA ASP A 322 30.80 4.27 -17.75
C ASP A 322 29.81 4.94 -16.82
N VAL A 323 29.30 6.09 -17.27
CA VAL A 323 28.13 6.78 -16.67
C VAL A 323 27.11 6.99 -17.76
N ILE A 324 25.96 6.35 -17.59
CA ILE A 324 24.93 6.30 -18.64
C ILE A 324 23.65 6.97 -18.13
N SER A 325 23.15 7.94 -18.89
CA SER A 325 21.85 8.57 -18.64
C SER A 325 20.74 7.81 -19.35
N GLY A 326 19.71 7.45 -18.58
CA GLY A 326 18.52 6.73 -19.04
C GLY A 326 17.25 7.26 -18.39
N GLY A 327 16.25 6.43 -18.22
CA GLY A 327 14.92 6.79 -17.72
C GLY A 327 14.41 5.91 -16.58
N ASN A 328 15.28 5.25 -15.81
CA ASN A 328 14.86 4.34 -14.73
C ASN A 328 14.08 5.01 -13.60
N PHE A 329 14.09 6.33 -13.53
CA PHE A 329 13.28 7.12 -12.61
C PHE A 329 11.79 7.22 -13.02
N HIS A 330 11.43 6.79 -14.22
CA HIS A 330 10.05 6.89 -14.68
C HIS A 330 9.17 5.83 -14.03
N ALA A 331 8.26 6.28 -13.18
CA ALA A 331 7.48 5.39 -12.30
C ALA A 331 6.22 4.80 -12.97
N GLU A 332 6.15 4.71 -14.31
CA GLU A 332 4.99 4.15 -15.03
C GLU A 332 4.60 2.74 -14.56
N PRO A 333 5.54 1.79 -14.34
CA PRO A 333 5.18 0.48 -13.82
C PRO A 333 4.43 0.55 -12.47
N VAL A 334 4.86 1.46 -11.58
CA VAL A 334 4.21 1.69 -10.28
C VAL A 334 2.83 2.32 -10.47
N ALA A 335 2.68 3.28 -11.39
CA ALA A 335 1.41 3.94 -11.68
C ALA A 335 0.36 2.92 -12.16
N MET A 336 0.72 2.07 -13.13
CA MET A 336 -0.18 1.05 -13.66
C MET A 336 -0.51 -0.04 -12.64
N ALA A 337 0.45 -0.45 -11.81
CA ALA A 337 0.19 -1.39 -10.70
C ALA A 337 -0.80 -0.80 -9.68
N ALA A 338 -0.63 0.48 -9.31
CA ALA A 338 -1.54 1.18 -8.41
C ALA A 338 -2.94 1.38 -9.02
N ASP A 339 -3.04 1.64 -10.33
CA ASP A 339 -4.32 1.72 -11.02
C ASP A 339 -5.07 0.38 -11.02
N ASN A 340 -4.37 -0.73 -11.22
CA ASN A 340 -4.95 -2.07 -11.10
C ASN A 340 -5.41 -2.39 -9.67
N LEU A 341 -4.65 -1.98 -8.65
CA LEU A 341 -5.08 -2.09 -7.25
C LEU A 341 -6.34 -1.25 -6.99
N ALA A 342 -6.45 -0.04 -7.55
CA ALA A 342 -7.64 0.79 -7.41
C ALA A 342 -8.90 0.10 -7.96
N LEU A 343 -8.80 -0.56 -9.13
CA LEU A 343 -9.91 -1.35 -9.68
C LEU A 343 -10.30 -2.51 -8.74
N ALA A 344 -9.32 -3.24 -8.20
CA ALA A 344 -9.57 -4.34 -7.29
C ALA A 344 -10.24 -3.86 -5.98
N ILE A 345 -9.73 -2.78 -5.38
CA ILE A 345 -10.30 -2.20 -4.15
C ILE A 345 -11.75 -1.73 -4.39
N ALA A 346 -12.01 -1.03 -5.51
CA ALA A 346 -13.35 -0.58 -5.84
C ALA A 346 -14.33 -1.74 -6.02
N GLU A 347 -13.91 -2.83 -6.68
CA GLU A 347 -14.77 -3.98 -6.94
C GLU A 347 -15.04 -4.80 -5.66
N ILE A 348 -14.06 -4.94 -4.76
CA ILE A 348 -14.25 -5.54 -3.43
C ILE A 348 -15.36 -4.79 -2.67
N GLY A 349 -15.29 -3.46 -2.62
CA GLY A 349 -16.30 -2.63 -1.96
C GLY A 349 -17.67 -2.69 -2.64
N SER A 350 -17.69 -2.70 -3.98
CA SER A 350 -18.93 -2.79 -4.77
C SER A 350 -19.67 -4.11 -4.52
N LEU A 351 -18.95 -5.22 -4.50
CA LEU A 351 -19.55 -6.54 -4.24
C LEU A 351 -20.10 -6.64 -2.81
N SER A 352 -19.37 -6.10 -1.83
CA SER A 352 -19.80 -6.02 -0.43
C SER A 352 -21.08 -5.19 -0.28
N GLU A 353 -21.12 -3.98 -0.88
CA GLU A 353 -22.31 -3.11 -0.85
C GLU A 353 -23.55 -3.83 -1.41
N ARG A 354 -23.42 -4.62 -2.47
CA ARG A 354 -24.54 -5.42 -3.00
C ARG A 354 -25.04 -6.45 -2.01
N ARG A 355 -24.16 -7.14 -1.27
CA ARG A 355 -24.57 -8.09 -0.22
C ARG A 355 -25.29 -7.39 0.93
N ILE A 356 -24.81 -6.21 1.36
CA ILE A 356 -25.51 -5.40 2.36
C ILE A 356 -26.92 -5.06 1.89
N SER A 357 -27.05 -4.52 0.68
CA SER A 357 -28.36 -4.17 0.10
C SER A 357 -29.34 -5.35 0.07
N MET A 358 -28.83 -6.53 -0.27
CA MET A 358 -29.65 -7.75 -0.28
C MET A 358 -30.08 -8.22 1.12
N MET A 359 -29.21 -8.07 2.13
CA MET A 359 -29.57 -8.41 3.51
C MET A 359 -30.73 -7.57 4.05
N MET A 360 -30.85 -6.32 3.58
CA MET A 360 -31.94 -5.41 3.98
C MET A 360 -33.30 -5.81 3.40
N ASP A 361 -33.32 -6.56 2.27
CA ASP A 361 -34.55 -7.01 1.60
C ASP A 361 -35.00 -8.36 2.15
N ARG A 362 -36.15 -8.35 2.84
CA ARG A 362 -36.77 -9.58 3.43
C ARG A 362 -37.04 -10.66 2.40
N HIS A 363 -37.34 -10.28 1.15
CA HIS A 363 -37.71 -11.28 0.11
C HIS A 363 -36.48 -12.01 -0.40
N MET A 364 -35.33 -11.34 -0.37
CA MET A 364 -34.03 -11.89 -0.79
C MET A 364 -33.33 -12.65 0.34
N SER A 365 -33.29 -12.06 1.53
CA SER A 365 -32.53 -12.57 2.68
C SER A 365 -33.31 -13.51 3.60
N GLN A 366 -34.64 -13.44 3.60
CA GLN A 366 -35.50 -14.07 4.59
C GLN A 366 -35.15 -13.65 6.05
N LEU A 367 -34.64 -12.44 6.20
CA LEU A 367 -34.36 -11.77 7.47
C LEU A 367 -35.41 -10.68 7.72
N PRO A 368 -35.56 -10.19 8.96
CA PRO A 368 -36.36 -9.01 9.21
C PRO A 368 -35.90 -7.81 8.37
N PRO A 369 -36.80 -6.98 7.80
CA PRO A 369 -36.41 -5.80 7.05
C PRO A 369 -35.46 -4.93 7.86
N PHE A 370 -34.39 -4.47 7.22
CA PHE A 370 -33.34 -3.66 7.83
C PHE A 370 -32.67 -4.27 9.08
N LEU A 371 -32.74 -5.61 9.20
CA LEU A 371 -32.07 -6.39 10.25
C LEU A 371 -32.40 -5.92 11.70
N VAL A 372 -33.64 -5.52 11.94
CA VAL A 372 -34.07 -5.08 13.28
C VAL A 372 -35.45 -5.65 13.61
N ALA A 373 -35.67 -5.96 14.90
CA ALA A 373 -36.99 -6.29 15.41
C ALA A 373 -37.86 -5.02 15.49
N ASN A 374 -39.19 -5.20 15.50
CA ASN A 374 -40.17 -4.13 15.59
C ASN A 374 -39.94 -3.00 14.54
N GLY A 375 -39.80 -3.41 13.26
CA GLY A 375 -39.68 -2.47 12.14
C GLY A 375 -40.85 -1.48 12.12
N GLY A 376 -40.52 -0.21 11.83
CA GLY A 376 -41.45 0.91 11.90
C GLY A 376 -41.24 1.77 13.16
N VAL A 377 -41.03 1.16 14.34
CA VAL A 377 -40.48 1.85 15.52
C VAL A 377 -38.99 1.97 15.37
N ASN A 378 -38.33 0.91 14.94
CA ASN A 378 -36.89 0.87 14.64
C ASN A 378 -36.65 0.96 13.14
N SER A 379 -35.62 1.68 12.73
CA SER A 379 -35.09 1.80 11.36
C SER A 379 -33.95 0.82 11.07
N GLY A 380 -33.25 0.36 12.10
CA GLY A 380 -32.16 -0.61 12.00
C GLY A 380 -31.00 -0.16 11.11
N PHE A 381 -30.58 -1.04 10.22
CA PHE A 381 -29.45 -0.83 9.30
C PHE A 381 -29.78 0.01 8.06
N MET A 382 -30.98 0.60 7.95
CA MET A 382 -31.40 1.36 6.76
C MET A 382 -30.36 2.40 6.33
N ILE A 383 -29.94 3.27 7.24
CA ILE A 383 -28.98 4.35 6.93
C ILE A 383 -27.53 3.86 6.87
N ALA A 384 -27.18 2.80 7.60
CA ALA A 384 -25.88 2.15 7.44
C ALA A 384 -25.68 1.62 6.01
N GLN A 385 -26.72 1.06 5.39
CA GLN A 385 -26.68 0.65 3.98
C GLN A 385 -26.52 1.87 3.04
N VAL A 386 -27.19 2.99 3.30
CA VAL A 386 -27.04 4.22 2.53
C VAL A 386 -25.60 4.75 2.64
N THR A 387 -24.99 4.69 3.82
CA THR A 387 -23.58 5.05 4.03
C THR A 387 -22.66 4.15 3.18
N ALA A 388 -22.86 2.84 3.19
CA ALA A 388 -22.07 1.92 2.36
C ALA A 388 -22.23 2.23 0.85
N ALA A 389 -23.43 2.57 0.40
CA ALA A 389 -23.68 2.97 -0.99
C ALA A 389 -22.97 4.28 -1.37
N ALA A 390 -22.93 5.26 -0.46
CA ALA A 390 -22.20 6.52 -0.68
C ALA A 390 -20.68 6.26 -0.82
N LEU A 391 -20.09 5.49 0.08
CA LEU A 391 -18.67 5.13 0.04
C LEU A 391 -18.31 4.35 -1.24
N ALA A 392 -19.18 3.42 -1.67
CA ALA A 392 -18.98 2.71 -2.92
C ALA A 392 -19.06 3.64 -4.15
N SER A 393 -19.93 4.65 -4.11
CA SER A 393 -20.04 5.68 -5.16
C SER A 393 -18.77 6.53 -5.27
N ASP A 394 -18.20 6.95 -4.12
CA ASP A 394 -16.94 7.70 -4.09
C ASP A 394 -15.79 6.88 -4.71
N ASN A 395 -15.71 5.60 -4.40
CA ASN A 395 -14.68 4.72 -4.95
C ASN A 395 -14.80 4.53 -6.47
N LYS A 396 -15.99 4.59 -7.05
CA LYS A 396 -16.15 4.55 -8.52
C LYS A 396 -15.48 5.77 -9.19
N ALA A 397 -15.57 6.95 -8.59
CA ALA A 397 -14.89 8.13 -9.10
C ALA A 397 -13.36 8.03 -8.89
N LEU A 398 -12.92 7.55 -7.72
CA LEU A 398 -11.50 7.38 -7.40
C LEU A 398 -10.83 6.26 -8.21
N ALA A 399 -11.57 5.29 -8.74
CA ALA A 399 -11.04 4.21 -9.58
C ALA A 399 -10.62 4.65 -10.99
N HIS A 400 -10.90 5.91 -11.39
CA HIS A 400 -10.40 6.41 -12.68
C HIS A 400 -8.87 6.36 -12.72
N PRO A 401 -8.24 5.76 -13.75
CA PRO A 401 -6.79 5.59 -13.81
C PRO A 401 -6.04 6.93 -13.73
N ALA A 402 -5.04 7.02 -12.86
CA ALA A 402 -4.19 8.20 -12.73
C ALA A 402 -3.05 8.18 -13.76
N SER A 403 -2.57 7.01 -14.19
CA SER A 403 -1.49 6.86 -15.17
C SER A 403 -1.80 7.49 -16.52
N VAL A 404 -3.08 7.66 -16.87
CA VAL A 404 -3.51 8.28 -18.15
C VAL A 404 -3.53 9.81 -18.11
N ASP A 405 -3.22 10.45 -16.96
CA ASP A 405 -3.34 11.90 -16.75
C ASP A 405 -1.96 12.61 -16.83
N SER A 406 -1.16 12.25 -17.83
CA SER A 406 0.17 12.85 -18.02
C SER A 406 0.10 14.34 -18.36
N LEU A 407 0.91 15.16 -17.68
CA LEU A 407 1.08 16.59 -17.88
C LEU A 407 2.56 16.92 -18.06
N PRO A 408 2.97 17.70 -19.09
CA PRO A 408 4.37 18.08 -19.24
C PRO A 408 4.85 19.01 -18.12
N THR A 409 6.06 18.75 -17.63
CA THR A 409 6.75 19.56 -16.61
C THR A 409 8.14 19.97 -17.09
N SER A 410 8.90 20.75 -16.26
CA SER A 410 10.26 21.18 -16.54
C SER A 410 10.45 21.81 -17.92
N ALA A 411 9.54 22.71 -18.30
CA ALA A 411 9.53 23.41 -19.59
C ALA A 411 9.54 22.42 -20.80
N ASN A 412 8.73 21.37 -20.71
CA ASN A 412 8.58 20.27 -21.69
C ASN A 412 9.79 19.34 -21.82
N GLN A 413 10.80 19.44 -20.96
CA GLN A 413 11.87 18.44 -20.91
C GLN A 413 11.33 17.11 -20.36
N GLU A 414 10.36 17.16 -19.46
CA GLU A 414 9.60 16.06 -18.91
C GLU A 414 8.20 16.07 -19.54
N ASP A 415 8.11 15.68 -20.83
CA ASP A 415 6.92 15.81 -21.66
C ASP A 415 5.91 14.69 -21.46
N HIS A 416 6.32 13.61 -20.78
CA HIS A 416 5.47 12.49 -20.37
C HIS A 416 5.83 12.04 -18.95
N VAL A 417 4.85 12.04 -18.04
CA VAL A 417 5.02 11.73 -16.63
C VAL A 417 4.04 10.66 -16.17
N SER A 418 4.41 9.87 -15.15
CA SER A 418 3.66 8.70 -14.74
C SER A 418 2.43 8.96 -13.87
N MET A 419 2.39 10.07 -13.13
CA MET A 419 1.42 10.33 -12.07
C MET A 419 1.40 9.27 -10.94
N ALA A 420 2.44 8.46 -10.81
CA ALA A 420 2.50 7.36 -9.84
C ALA A 420 2.22 7.78 -8.38
N PRO A 421 2.71 8.94 -7.88
CA PRO A 421 2.35 9.39 -6.52
C PRO A 421 0.85 9.60 -6.34
N ASN A 422 0.15 10.10 -7.35
CA ASN A 422 -1.30 10.26 -7.30
C ASN A 422 -2.01 8.91 -7.38
N ALA A 423 -1.55 8.01 -8.26
CA ALA A 423 -2.06 6.65 -8.38
C ALA A 423 -1.96 5.89 -7.04
N GLY A 424 -0.79 5.95 -6.36
CA GLY A 424 -0.57 5.27 -5.08
C GLY A 424 -1.34 5.90 -3.93
N LYS A 425 -1.29 7.23 -3.79
CA LYS A 425 -1.93 7.93 -2.67
C LYS A 425 -3.44 7.75 -2.62
N ARG A 426 -4.14 7.76 -3.76
CA ARG A 426 -5.61 7.61 -3.79
C ARG A 426 -6.08 6.27 -3.25
N LEU A 427 -5.23 5.22 -3.28
CA LEU A 427 -5.56 3.89 -2.75
C LEU A 427 -5.91 3.95 -1.27
N TRP A 428 -5.31 4.86 -0.50
CA TRP A 428 -5.55 5.00 0.94
C TRP A 428 -6.98 5.46 1.21
N TYR A 429 -7.45 6.48 0.48
CA TYR A 429 -8.83 6.97 0.59
C TYR A 429 -9.83 5.88 0.14
N MET A 430 -9.50 5.16 -0.92
CA MET A 430 -10.33 4.06 -1.41
C MET A 430 -10.40 2.91 -0.40
N ALA A 431 -9.28 2.59 0.25
CA ALA A 431 -9.21 1.57 1.27
C ALA A 431 -10.04 1.94 2.51
N ASP A 432 -9.98 3.20 2.96
CA ASP A 432 -10.80 3.69 4.06
C ASP A 432 -12.30 3.58 3.75
N ASN A 433 -12.72 3.92 2.53
CA ASN A 433 -14.09 3.75 2.08
C ASN A 433 -14.52 2.27 2.10
N VAL A 434 -13.70 1.37 1.58
CA VAL A 434 -14.01 -0.07 1.56
C VAL A 434 -14.03 -0.65 2.97
N ARG A 435 -13.17 -0.21 3.85
CA ARG A 435 -13.17 -0.60 5.27
C ARG A 435 -14.49 -0.24 5.94
N GLY A 436 -15.02 0.96 5.69
CA GLY A 436 -16.34 1.38 6.16
C GLY A 436 -17.47 0.51 5.58
N ILE A 437 -17.43 0.18 4.29
CA ILE A 437 -18.40 -0.72 3.65
C ILE A 437 -18.35 -2.12 4.30
N LEU A 438 -17.15 -2.69 4.48
CA LEU A 438 -16.97 -4.00 5.08
C LEU A 438 -17.38 -4.03 6.56
N ALA A 439 -17.17 -2.93 7.29
CA ALA A 439 -17.66 -2.81 8.67
C ALA A 439 -19.18 -2.94 8.73
N VAL A 440 -19.90 -2.27 7.82
CA VAL A 440 -21.37 -2.40 7.72
C VAL A 440 -21.77 -3.82 7.30
N GLU A 441 -21.06 -4.46 6.37
CA GLU A 441 -21.35 -5.84 5.97
C GLU A 441 -21.12 -6.80 7.14
N TRP A 442 -20.02 -6.67 7.85
CA TRP A 442 -19.69 -7.54 8.98
C TRP A 442 -20.74 -7.44 10.11
N LEU A 443 -21.10 -6.19 10.47
CA LEU A 443 -22.18 -5.93 11.41
C LEU A 443 -23.51 -6.54 10.95
N GLY A 444 -23.87 -6.31 9.68
CA GLY A 444 -25.12 -6.80 9.11
C GLY A 444 -25.18 -8.33 9.00
N ALA A 445 -24.09 -8.97 8.57
CA ALA A 445 -24.00 -10.42 8.47
C ALA A 445 -24.06 -11.09 9.84
N CYS A 446 -23.35 -10.56 10.85
CA CYS A 446 -23.45 -11.05 12.22
C CYS A 446 -24.85 -10.84 12.81
N GLN A 447 -25.49 -9.71 12.54
CA GLN A 447 -26.88 -9.45 12.93
C GLN A 447 -27.84 -10.45 12.26
N GLY A 448 -27.62 -10.75 10.97
CA GLY A 448 -28.39 -11.75 10.25
C GLY A 448 -28.26 -13.16 10.85
N LEU A 449 -27.04 -13.53 11.27
CA LEU A 449 -26.78 -14.80 11.96
C LEU A 449 -27.46 -14.86 13.33
N ASP A 450 -27.53 -13.74 14.06
CA ASP A 450 -28.23 -13.67 15.35
C ASP A 450 -29.74 -13.95 15.20
N PHE A 451 -30.36 -13.63 14.05
CA PHE A 451 -31.74 -14.02 13.75
C PHE A 451 -31.92 -15.51 13.37
N ARG A 452 -30.83 -16.27 13.18
CA ARG A 452 -30.87 -17.72 12.96
C ARG A 452 -30.77 -18.47 14.29
N GLU A 453 -31.67 -18.17 15.23
CA GLU A 453 -31.66 -18.63 16.61
C GLU A 453 -31.37 -20.13 16.74
N GLY A 454 -30.44 -20.50 17.63
CA GLY A 454 -30.10 -21.90 17.96
C GLY A 454 -29.20 -22.59 16.95
N LEU A 455 -28.90 -21.99 15.79
CA LEU A 455 -28.01 -22.56 14.76
C LEU A 455 -26.65 -21.95 14.81
N LYS A 456 -25.60 -22.76 14.59
CA LYS A 456 -24.19 -22.31 14.50
C LYS A 456 -23.70 -22.41 13.07
N SER A 457 -22.89 -21.45 12.70
CA SER A 457 -22.12 -21.45 11.47
C SER A 457 -20.87 -22.35 11.58
N SER A 458 -20.01 -22.34 10.57
CA SER A 458 -18.73 -23.05 10.62
C SER A 458 -17.77 -22.41 11.67
N PRO A 459 -16.79 -23.17 12.19
CA PRO A 459 -15.91 -22.69 13.27
C PRO A 459 -15.21 -21.37 12.98
N LYS A 460 -14.66 -21.17 11.77
CA LYS A 460 -13.97 -19.94 11.37
C LYS A 460 -14.92 -18.74 11.29
N LEU A 461 -16.13 -18.95 10.78
CA LEU A 461 -17.14 -17.90 10.72
C LEU A 461 -17.70 -17.56 12.11
N GLU A 462 -17.87 -18.56 13.00
CA GLU A 462 -18.18 -18.27 14.41
C GLU A 462 -17.06 -17.53 15.13
N GLN A 463 -15.80 -17.81 14.80
CA GLN A 463 -14.66 -17.04 15.31
C GLN A 463 -14.72 -15.59 14.82
N ALA A 464 -14.99 -15.36 13.54
CA ALA A 464 -15.16 -14.00 12.99
C ALA A 464 -16.32 -13.26 13.68
N ARG A 465 -17.47 -13.95 13.88
CA ARG A 465 -18.62 -13.41 14.63
C ARG A 465 -18.25 -13.07 16.06
N LYS A 466 -17.50 -13.95 16.75
CA LYS A 466 -17.05 -13.71 18.12
C LYS A 466 -16.13 -12.49 18.24
N ILE A 467 -15.16 -12.32 17.33
CA ILE A 467 -14.27 -11.15 17.32
C ILE A 467 -15.09 -9.85 17.32
N LEU A 468 -16.11 -9.76 16.47
CA LEU A 468 -16.99 -8.60 16.42
C LEU A 468 -17.82 -8.47 17.69
N ARG A 469 -18.50 -9.55 18.13
CA ARG A 469 -19.42 -9.52 19.27
C ARG A 469 -18.76 -9.29 20.63
N ASP A 470 -17.47 -9.57 20.74
CA ASP A 470 -16.69 -9.20 21.94
C ASP A 470 -16.56 -7.66 22.10
N GLN A 471 -16.76 -6.88 21.04
CA GLN A 471 -16.64 -5.41 21.04
C GLN A 471 -17.96 -4.70 20.71
N VAL A 472 -18.77 -5.26 19.84
CA VAL A 472 -20.04 -4.65 19.39
C VAL A 472 -21.21 -5.58 19.70
N PRO A 473 -22.12 -5.18 20.60
CA PRO A 473 -23.28 -6.02 20.97
C PRO A 473 -24.29 -6.14 19.84
N TYR A 474 -25.19 -7.14 19.99
CA TYR A 474 -26.37 -7.29 19.15
C TYR A 474 -27.19 -5.99 19.06
N TYR A 475 -27.72 -5.69 17.89
CA TYR A 475 -28.53 -4.50 17.63
C TYR A 475 -30.03 -4.81 17.88
N SER A 476 -30.47 -4.67 19.14
CA SER A 476 -31.84 -4.99 19.55
C SER A 476 -32.84 -3.89 19.22
N GLU A 477 -32.42 -2.64 19.27
CA GLU A 477 -33.20 -1.42 19.03
C GLU A 477 -32.31 -0.30 18.50
N ASP A 478 -32.93 0.74 17.93
CA ASP A 478 -32.21 1.86 17.37
C ASP A 478 -31.37 2.57 18.45
N ARG A 479 -30.06 2.76 18.16
CA ARG A 479 -29.10 3.49 18.95
C ARG A 479 -28.19 4.34 18.07
N PHE A 480 -27.34 5.17 18.66
CA PHE A 480 -26.32 5.89 17.90
C PHE A 480 -25.38 4.89 17.26
N PHE A 481 -25.43 4.76 15.92
CA PHE A 481 -24.86 3.64 15.19
C PHE A 481 -23.42 3.87 14.70
N ALA A 482 -22.98 5.13 14.53
CA ALA A 482 -21.63 5.41 14.04
C ALA A 482 -20.53 4.78 14.90
N PRO A 483 -20.57 4.76 16.25
CA PRO A 483 -19.57 4.09 17.07
C PRO A 483 -19.44 2.59 16.79
N ASP A 484 -20.53 1.90 16.47
CA ASP A 484 -20.48 0.47 16.12
C ASP A 484 -19.72 0.25 14.79
N ILE A 485 -19.94 1.13 13.81
CA ILE A 485 -19.25 1.10 12.52
C ILE A 485 -17.76 1.45 12.70
N GLU A 486 -17.46 2.48 13.51
CA GLU A 486 -16.08 2.87 13.83
C GLU A 486 -15.32 1.72 14.50
N GLN A 487 -15.91 1.07 15.52
CA GLN A 487 -15.29 -0.06 16.21
C GLN A 487 -15.07 -1.26 15.28
N ALA A 488 -16.01 -1.58 14.41
CA ALA A 488 -15.84 -2.64 13.42
C ALA A 488 -14.74 -2.27 12.40
N SER A 489 -14.66 -1.00 11.98
CA SER A 489 -13.60 -0.49 11.08
C SER A 489 -12.21 -0.58 11.71
N GLU A 490 -12.07 -0.23 13.00
CA GLU A 490 -10.81 -0.36 13.75
C GLU A 490 -10.35 -1.82 13.85
N LEU A 491 -11.27 -2.74 14.14
CA LEU A 491 -10.98 -4.18 14.12
C LEU A 491 -10.49 -4.63 12.75
N LEU A 492 -11.14 -4.22 11.65
CA LEU A 492 -10.71 -4.54 10.29
C LEU A 492 -9.32 -3.96 9.98
N ALA A 493 -9.04 -2.73 10.42
CA ALA A 493 -7.74 -2.09 10.23
C ALA A 493 -6.59 -2.82 10.95
N SER A 494 -6.88 -3.58 12.01
CA SER A 494 -5.89 -4.41 12.70
C SER A 494 -5.51 -5.69 11.95
N GLY A 495 -6.21 -6.04 10.86
CA GLY A 495 -6.01 -7.29 10.13
C GLY A 495 -6.52 -8.53 10.88
N CYS A 496 -7.42 -8.38 11.86
CA CYS A 496 -7.89 -9.46 12.75
C CYS A 496 -8.55 -10.65 12.03
N LEU A 497 -8.96 -10.49 10.77
CA LEU A 497 -9.56 -11.56 9.96
C LEU A 497 -8.56 -12.28 9.04
N ASN A 498 -7.32 -11.80 8.92
CA ASN A 498 -6.33 -12.37 8.02
C ASN A 498 -6.00 -13.84 8.32
N GLU A 499 -5.92 -14.19 9.60
CA GLU A 499 -5.60 -15.55 10.06
C GLU A 499 -6.71 -16.58 9.76
N LEU A 500 -7.91 -16.12 9.42
CA LEU A 500 -9.03 -17.01 9.08
C LEU A 500 -8.94 -17.52 7.63
N LEU A 501 -8.13 -16.88 6.79
CA LEU A 501 -7.90 -17.32 5.42
C LEU A 501 -6.87 -18.45 5.32
N ILE A 502 -6.88 -19.12 4.17
CA ILE A 502 -5.87 -20.12 3.80
C ILE A 502 -4.49 -19.45 3.75
N PRO A 503 -3.47 -20.02 4.43
CA PRO A 503 -2.10 -19.51 4.35
C PRO A 503 -1.61 -19.39 2.89
N LYS A 504 -0.76 -18.39 2.62
CA LYS A 504 -0.15 -18.13 1.29
C LYS A 504 -1.13 -17.66 0.20
N LEU A 505 -2.33 -17.23 0.55
CA LEU A 505 -3.26 -16.65 -0.42
C LEU A 505 -2.80 -15.27 -0.89
N LEU A 506 -2.29 -14.46 0.05
CA LEU A 506 -1.91 -13.06 -0.13
C LEU A 506 -0.38 -12.89 -0.12
N PRO A 507 0.21 -12.17 -1.11
CA PRO A 507 1.66 -12.10 -1.30
C PRO A 507 2.46 -11.62 -0.08
N SER A 508 2.09 -10.49 0.54
CA SER A 508 2.87 -9.94 1.66
C SER A 508 2.66 -10.65 3.01
N LEU A 509 1.67 -11.55 3.09
CA LEU A 509 1.34 -12.36 4.27
C LEU A 509 1.86 -13.81 4.17
N SER A 510 2.40 -14.21 3.00
CA SER A 510 2.74 -15.62 2.74
C SER A 510 4.08 -16.07 3.30
N GLU A 511 4.90 -15.18 3.84
CA GLU A 511 6.26 -15.45 4.36
C GLU A 511 6.39 -15.24 5.88
N VAL A 512 5.27 -15.05 6.59
CA VAL A 512 5.28 -14.90 8.06
C VAL A 512 5.15 -16.24 8.77
#